data_c28503f56572f26ee824bb126a3cbc86
#
_entry.id   c28503f56572f26ee824bb126a3cbc86
#
_cell.length_a   1.000
_cell.length_b   1.000
_cell.length_c   1.000
_cell.angle_alpha   90.00
_cell.angle_beta   90.00
_cell.angle_gamma   90.00
#
_symmetry.space_group_name_H-M   'P 1'
#
loop_
_entity.id
_entity.type
_entity.pdbx_description
1 polymer ?
#
loop_
_entity_poly.entity_id
_entity_poly.type
_entity_poly.pdbx_seq_one_letter_code
_entity_poly.pdbx_strand_id
1 'polypeptide(L)'
;VTGSIGNVMNESARAALSFVRSRAKKLGLDDEFFNKSDIHLHIPSGAQPKDGPSAGVTMATAIVSLASGRKIKPNLGMTGEITLRGQVLRIGGVKEKILAAHRAGLRTVILPRRNEQDLDDVPDEIKKIMKFIFVDTVDEVIKNSLEPSDRKKAGRAVKTKKNASNEKKTNVKSTARRR
;
A
#
# COMPACT_ATOMS: atom_id res chain seq x y z
N VAL A 1 -18.64 1.87 7.17
CA VAL A 1 -17.94 3.10 6.75
C VAL A 1 -18.57 4.29 7.45
N THR A 2 -17.76 5.16 8.03
CA THR A 2 -18.20 6.38 8.71
C THR A 2 -17.34 7.58 8.31
N GLY A 3 -17.82 8.78 8.64
CA GLY A 3 -17.23 10.07 8.30
C GLY A 3 -18.22 10.95 7.55
N SER A 4 -17.89 12.22 7.35
CA SER A 4 -18.69 13.12 6.53
C SER A 4 -18.36 12.93 5.05
N ILE A 5 -18.83 11.82 4.48
CA ILE A 5 -18.56 11.38 3.11
C ILE A 5 -19.84 11.29 2.29
N GLY A 6 -19.73 11.61 1.00
CA GLY A 6 -20.81 11.46 0.04
C GLY A 6 -20.94 10.03 -0.51
N ASN A 7 -21.93 9.85 -1.37
CA ASN A 7 -22.26 8.53 -1.92
C ASN A 7 -21.13 7.95 -2.79
N VAL A 8 -20.46 8.78 -3.58
CA VAL A 8 -19.38 8.34 -4.48
C VAL A 8 -18.19 7.82 -3.68
N MET A 9 -17.79 8.50 -2.61
CA MET A 9 -16.71 8.04 -1.73
C MET A 9 -17.10 6.77 -0.96
N ASN A 10 -18.36 6.65 -0.53
CA ASN A 10 -18.85 5.43 0.11
C ASN A 10 -18.79 4.23 -0.86
N GLU A 11 -19.21 4.42 -2.10
CA GLU A 11 -19.12 3.39 -3.13
C GLU A 11 -17.65 3.00 -3.40
N SER A 12 -16.75 3.98 -3.50
CA SER A 12 -15.31 3.75 -3.65
C SER A 12 -14.72 2.93 -2.47
N ALA A 13 -15.16 3.18 -1.25
CA ALA A 13 -14.77 2.42 -0.07
C ALA A 13 -15.22 0.95 -0.15
N ARG A 14 -16.46 0.72 -0.60
CA ARG A 14 -16.98 -0.64 -0.82
C ARG A 14 -16.24 -1.37 -1.95
N ALA A 15 -15.92 -0.66 -3.03
CA ALA A 15 -15.12 -1.20 -4.13
C ALA A 15 -13.71 -1.60 -3.66
N ALA A 16 -13.07 -0.77 -2.83
CA ALA A 16 -11.77 -1.06 -2.24
C ALA A 16 -11.80 -2.34 -1.38
N LEU A 17 -12.80 -2.47 -0.48
CA LEU A 17 -12.97 -3.66 0.35
C LEU A 17 -13.22 -4.91 -0.50
N SER A 18 -14.11 -4.82 -1.48
CA SER A 18 -14.45 -5.94 -2.39
C SER A 18 -13.23 -6.39 -3.18
N PHE A 19 -12.43 -5.45 -3.72
CA PHE A 19 -11.19 -5.74 -4.42
C PHE A 19 -10.20 -6.48 -3.51
N VAL A 20 -9.91 -5.94 -2.32
CA VAL A 20 -8.93 -6.54 -1.41
C VAL A 20 -9.37 -7.94 -0.97
N ARG A 21 -10.66 -8.10 -0.63
CA ARG A 21 -11.24 -9.40 -0.26
C ARG A 21 -11.08 -10.43 -1.38
N SER A 22 -11.40 -10.07 -2.63
CA SER A 22 -11.29 -10.97 -3.79
C SER A 22 -9.84 -11.34 -4.14
N ARG A 23 -8.87 -10.56 -3.69
CA ARG A 23 -7.43 -10.73 -3.96
C ARG A 23 -6.63 -11.14 -2.72
N ALA A 24 -7.29 -11.46 -1.60
CA ALA A 24 -6.64 -11.73 -0.31
C ALA A 24 -5.48 -12.72 -0.45
N LYS A 25 -5.70 -13.88 -1.05
CA LYS A 25 -4.66 -14.90 -1.30
C LYS A 25 -3.47 -14.37 -2.12
N LYS A 26 -3.73 -13.65 -3.21
CA LYS A 26 -2.68 -13.06 -4.07
C LYS A 26 -1.87 -12.00 -3.33
N LEU A 27 -2.52 -11.24 -2.45
CA LEU A 27 -1.91 -10.22 -1.62
C LEU A 27 -1.17 -10.79 -0.40
N GLY A 28 -1.21 -12.11 -0.21
CA GLY A 28 -0.57 -12.79 0.92
C GLY A 28 -1.26 -12.53 2.26
N LEU A 29 -2.56 -12.23 2.22
CA LEU A 29 -3.40 -12.04 3.40
C LEU A 29 -3.90 -13.40 3.90
N ASP A 30 -4.26 -13.46 5.19
CA ASP A 30 -4.93 -14.62 5.75
C ASP A 30 -6.34 -14.73 5.16
N ASP A 31 -6.67 -15.90 4.57
CA ASP A 31 -7.99 -16.13 3.98
C ASP A 31 -9.13 -16.02 5.01
N GLU A 32 -8.84 -16.31 6.28
CA GLU A 32 -9.79 -16.20 7.39
C GLU A 32 -9.95 -14.79 7.95
N PHE A 33 -9.04 -13.85 7.62
CA PHE A 33 -9.08 -12.49 8.17
C PHE A 33 -10.43 -11.81 7.95
N PHE A 34 -10.95 -11.87 6.73
CA PHE A 34 -12.21 -11.22 6.38
C PHE A 34 -13.46 -11.97 6.89
N ASN A 35 -13.33 -13.24 7.30
CA ASN A 35 -14.41 -14.02 7.87
C ASN A 35 -14.50 -13.85 9.40
N LYS A 36 -13.36 -13.51 10.05
CA LYS A 36 -13.24 -13.40 11.50
C LYS A 36 -13.20 -11.97 12.01
N SER A 37 -13.21 -10.99 11.10
CA SER A 37 -13.04 -9.58 11.47
C SER A 37 -14.05 -8.68 10.77
N ASP A 38 -14.62 -7.76 11.52
CA ASP A 38 -15.32 -6.62 10.98
C ASP A 38 -14.33 -5.50 10.66
N ILE A 39 -14.50 -4.86 9.50
CA ILE A 39 -13.66 -3.74 9.10
C ILE A 39 -14.45 -2.45 9.19
N HIS A 40 -14.00 -1.57 10.06
CA HIS A 40 -14.53 -0.22 10.16
C HIS A 40 -13.58 0.76 9.46
N LEU A 41 -14.05 1.35 8.35
CA LEU A 41 -13.35 2.41 7.65
C LEU A 41 -13.90 3.77 8.08
N HIS A 42 -13.09 4.59 8.72
CA HIS A 42 -13.44 5.95 9.12
C HIS A 42 -12.63 6.96 8.33
N ILE A 43 -13.33 7.89 7.68
CA ILE A 43 -12.71 8.95 6.87
C ILE A 43 -12.98 10.29 7.58
N PRO A 44 -12.03 10.78 8.40
CA PRO A 44 -12.19 12.06 9.07
C PRO A 44 -12.16 13.19 8.04
N SER A 45 -13.17 14.04 8.05
CA SER A 45 -13.31 15.12 7.09
C SER A 45 -13.18 16.52 7.70
N GLY A 46 -13.03 16.59 9.02
CA GLY A 46 -13.19 17.85 9.73
C GLY A 46 -14.61 18.41 9.50
N ALA A 47 -14.73 19.71 9.33
CA ALA A 47 -16.02 20.37 9.09
C ALA A 47 -16.47 20.34 7.63
N GLN A 48 -15.69 19.79 6.71
CA GLN A 48 -15.99 19.79 5.27
C GLN A 48 -16.35 18.39 4.77
N PRO A 49 -17.55 18.20 4.23
CA PRO A 49 -17.91 16.95 3.58
C PRO A 49 -16.97 16.64 2.42
N LYS A 50 -16.60 15.36 2.29
CA LYS A 50 -15.76 14.88 1.20
C LYS A 50 -16.53 13.90 0.34
N ASP A 51 -16.43 14.07 -0.97
CA ASP A 51 -16.95 13.11 -1.92
C ASP A 51 -16.02 12.96 -3.11
N GLY A 52 -16.13 11.83 -3.80
CA GLY A 52 -15.35 11.52 -4.98
C GLY A 52 -14.61 10.18 -4.90
N PRO A 53 -14.24 9.61 -6.07
CA PRO A 53 -13.69 8.26 -6.16
C PRO A 53 -12.16 8.21 -5.98
N SER A 54 -11.48 9.36 -5.96
CA SER A 54 -10.01 9.44 -6.06
C SER A 54 -9.23 8.93 -4.83
N ALA A 55 -9.93 8.57 -3.74
CA ALA A 55 -9.33 7.97 -2.55
C ALA A 55 -9.32 6.43 -2.58
N GLY A 56 -9.80 5.80 -3.64
CA GLY A 56 -9.93 4.35 -3.75
C GLY A 56 -8.63 3.60 -3.52
N VAL A 57 -7.52 4.05 -4.14
CA VAL A 57 -6.19 3.44 -3.93
C VAL A 57 -5.72 3.56 -2.47
N THR A 58 -6.03 4.67 -1.80
CA THR A 58 -5.65 4.91 -0.39
C THR A 58 -6.42 3.96 0.53
N MET A 59 -7.72 3.82 0.32
CA MET A 59 -8.56 2.92 1.10
C MET A 59 -8.15 1.46 0.92
N ALA A 60 -7.91 1.03 -0.32
CA ALA A 60 -7.41 -0.32 -0.60
C ALA A 60 -6.06 -0.58 0.08
N THR A 61 -5.14 0.37 0.00
CA THR A 61 -3.81 0.27 0.64
C THR A 61 -3.93 0.19 2.17
N ALA A 62 -4.81 0.99 2.78
CA ALA A 62 -5.03 0.96 4.22
C ALA A 62 -5.59 -0.40 4.68
N ILE A 63 -6.55 -0.98 3.96
CA ILE A 63 -7.11 -2.29 4.25
C ILE A 63 -6.03 -3.38 4.12
N VAL A 64 -5.21 -3.35 3.05
CA VAL A 64 -4.11 -4.31 2.88
C VAL A 64 -3.05 -4.15 3.96
N SER A 65 -2.70 -2.92 4.34
CA SER A 65 -1.77 -2.64 5.44
C SER A 65 -2.26 -3.26 6.75
N LEU A 66 -3.53 -3.02 7.10
CA LEU A 66 -4.16 -3.59 8.29
C LEU A 66 -4.15 -5.12 8.27
N ALA A 67 -4.65 -5.73 7.20
CA ALA A 67 -4.80 -7.18 7.08
C ALA A 67 -3.46 -7.92 7.00
N SER A 68 -2.41 -7.29 6.46
CA SER A 68 -1.08 -7.89 6.31
C SER A 68 -0.12 -7.56 7.47
N GLY A 69 -0.45 -6.59 8.32
CA GLY A 69 0.46 -6.04 9.33
C GLY A 69 1.64 -5.25 8.76
N ARG A 70 1.64 -4.94 7.45
CA ARG A 70 2.71 -4.19 6.79
C ARG A 70 2.49 -2.70 6.93
N LYS A 71 3.52 -1.97 7.32
CA LYS A 71 3.46 -0.51 7.43
C LYS A 71 3.43 0.16 6.07
N ILE A 72 2.72 1.29 5.99
CA ILE A 72 2.79 2.19 4.85
C ILE A 72 4.08 3.02 4.97
N LYS A 73 4.79 3.19 3.86
CA LYS A 73 6.01 4.02 3.81
C LYS A 73 5.69 5.47 4.21
N PRO A 74 6.55 6.13 4.99
CA PRO A 74 6.35 7.53 5.36
C PRO A 74 6.52 8.47 4.17
N ASN A 75 6.05 9.69 4.31
CA ASN A 75 6.19 10.78 3.33
C ASN A 75 5.65 10.46 1.92
N LEU A 76 4.62 9.61 1.87
CA LEU A 76 3.99 9.12 0.66
C LEU A 76 2.54 9.60 0.57
N GLY A 77 2.22 10.30 -0.51
CA GLY A 77 0.84 10.57 -0.92
C GLY A 77 0.40 9.60 -2.01
N MET A 78 -0.89 9.38 -2.13
CA MET A 78 -1.44 8.59 -3.22
C MET A 78 -2.84 9.06 -3.57
N THR A 79 -3.19 8.96 -4.83
CA THR A 79 -4.54 9.24 -5.31
C THR A 79 -4.83 8.39 -6.55
N GLY A 80 -6.06 7.97 -6.70
CA GLY A 80 -6.50 7.16 -7.84
C GLY A 80 -7.87 6.54 -7.55
N GLU A 81 -8.71 6.51 -8.56
CA GLU A 81 -9.93 5.73 -8.55
C GLU A 81 -9.61 4.28 -8.86
N ILE A 82 -10.33 3.33 -8.28
CA ILE A 82 -10.12 1.90 -8.51
C ILE A 82 -11.36 1.23 -9.07
N THR A 83 -11.15 0.25 -9.93
CA THR A 83 -12.19 -0.68 -10.36
C THR A 83 -12.19 -1.95 -9.50
N LEU A 84 -13.29 -2.70 -9.51
CA LEU A 84 -13.37 -4.02 -8.85
C LEU A 84 -12.33 -5.01 -9.37
N ARG A 85 -11.79 -4.79 -10.58
CA ARG A 85 -10.71 -5.61 -11.16
C ARG A 85 -9.31 -5.15 -10.75
N GLY A 86 -9.22 -4.02 -10.04
CA GLY A 86 -7.96 -3.47 -9.54
C GLY A 86 -7.20 -2.60 -10.55
N GLN A 87 -7.88 -2.09 -11.57
CA GLN A 87 -7.30 -1.05 -12.41
C GLN A 87 -7.37 0.30 -11.69
N VAL A 88 -6.36 1.13 -11.90
CA VAL A 88 -6.31 2.49 -11.40
C VAL A 88 -6.71 3.44 -12.53
N LEU A 89 -7.78 4.19 -12.32
CA LEU A 89 -8.34 5.10 -13.29
C LEU A 89 -7.84 6.52 -13.08
N ARG A 90 -7.88 7.31 -14.17
CA ARG A 90 -7.57 8.74 -14.16
C ARG A 90 -8.45 9.50 -13.18
N ILE A 91 -7.87 10.53 -12.55
CA ILE A 91 -8.57 11.42 -11.61
C ILE A 91 -8.41 12.88 -12.04
N GLY A 92 -9.25 13.76 -11.48
CA GLY A 92 -9.13 15.20 -11.66
C GLY A 92 -8.33 15.90 -10.55
N GLY A 93 -7.96 17.16 -10.81
CA GLY A 93 -7.31 18.02 -9.82
C GLY A 93 -5.90 17.55 -9.43
N VAL A 94 -5.13 17.05 -10.37
CA VAL A 94 -3.77 16.53 -10.12
C VAL A 94 -2.84 17.61 -9.61
N LYS A 95 -2.83 18.78 -10.24
CA LYS A 95 -2.02 19.93 -9.84
C LYS A 95 -2.29 20.31 -8.38
N GLU A 96 -3.54 20.51 -8.02
CA GLU A 96 -3.95 20.90 -6.67
C GLU A 96 -3.57 19.86 -5.63
N LYS A 97 -3.72 18.57 -5.96
CA LYS A 97 -3.33 17.44 -5.09
C LYS A 97 -1.82 17.38 -4.87
N ILE A 98 -1.02 17.59 -5.92
CA ILE A 98 0.44 17.64 -5.83
C ILE A 98 0.90 18.82 -4.98
N LEU A 99 0.34 20.00 -5.22
CA LEU A 99 0.67 21.20 -4.42
C LEU A 99 0.28 21.02 -2.95
N ALA A 100 -0.87 20.38 -2.68
CA ALA A 100 -1.29 20.05 -1.32
C ALA A 100 -0.35 19.04 -0.66
N ALA A 101 0.05 17.98 -1.38
CA ALA A 101 1.00 16.98 -0.91
C ALA A 101 2.36 17.62 -0.57
N HIS A 102 2.87 18.50 -1.43
CA HIS A 102 4.10 19.23 -1.20
C HIS A 102 4.00 20.13 0.06
N ARG A 103 2.93 20.89 0.21
CA ARG A 103 2.67 21.72 1.42
C ARG A 103 2.58 20.90 2.69
N ALA A 104 2.06 19.67 2.61
CA ALA A 104 2.01 18.72 3.71
C ALA A 104 3.37 18.04 4.01
N GLY A 105 4.44 18.43 3.31
CA GLY A 105 5.79 17.86 3.52
C GLY A 105 6.02 16.50 2.86
N LEU A 106 5.08 15.99 2.06
CA LEU A 106 5.26 14.75 1.33
C LEU A 106 6.31 14.92 0.21
N ARG A 107 7.06 13.86 -0.06
CA ARG A 107 8.12 13.86 -1.07
C ARG A 107 7.86 12.89 -2.23
N THR A 108 6.94 11.97 -2.04
CA THR A 108 6.57 10.99 -3.06
C THR A 108 5.07 10.97 -3.24
N VAL A 109 4.59 10.92 -4.48
CA VAL A 109 3.16 10.78 -4.81
C VAL A 109 2.98 9.65 -5.82
N ILE A 110 2.05 8.74 -5.51
CA ILE A 110 1.58 7.72 -6.45
C ILE A 110 0.36 8.26 -7.18
N LEU A 111 0.40 8.20 -8.51
CA LEU A 111 -0.59 8.74 -9.43
C LEU A 111 -0.99 7.69 -10.46
N PRO A 112 -2.22 7.74 -11.00
CA PRO A 112 -2.56 6.94 -12.17
C PRO A 112 -1.66 7.29 -13.36
N ARG A 113 -1.18 6.30 -14.10
CA ARG A 113 -0.36 6.55 -15.31
C ARG A 113 -1.07 7.45 -16.31
N ARG A 114 -2.38 7.33 -16.41
CA ARG A 114 -3.20 8.17 -17.30
C ARG A 114 -3.23 9.65 -16.91
N ASN A 115 -2.66 10.02 -15.77
CA ASN A 115 -2.47 11.41 -15.33
C ASN A 115 -1.04 11.93 -15.54
N GLU A 116 -0.17 11.19 -16.23
CA GLU A 116 1.23 11.60 -16.46
C GLU A 116 1.31 12.97 -17.15
N GLN A 117 0.48 13.19 -18.17
CA GLN A 117 0.43 14.47 -18.90
C GLN A 117 -0.06 15.65 -18.03
N ASP A 118 -0.84 15.38 -16.99
CA ASP A 118 -1.33 16.45 -16.08
C ASP A 118 -0.18 17.06 -15.25
N LEU A 119 1.03 16.48 -15.27
CA LEU A 119 2.23 17.09 -14.69
C LEU A 119 2.72 18.32 -15.44
N ASP A 120 2.30 18.50 -16.69
CA ASP A 120 2.68 19.68 -17.46
C ASP A 120 2.18 20.97 -16.80
N ASP A 121 1.06 20.90 -16.09
CA ASP A 121 0.47 22.00 -15.32
C ASP A 121 1.14 22.25 -13.96
N VAL A 122 2.02 21.34 -13.50
CA VAL A 122 2.70 21.46 -12.21
C VAL A 122 3.96 22.29 -12.35
N PRO A 123 4.23 23.27 -11.44
CA PRO A 123 5.45 24.07 -11.50
C PRO A 123 6.73 23.22 -11.49
N ASP A 124 7.70 23.60 -12.31
CA ASP A 124 8.96 22.84 -12.47
C ASP A 124 9.75 22.71 -11.17
N GLU A 125 9.67 23.71 -10.31
CA GLU A 125 10.30 23.69 -8.98
C GLU A 125 9.77 22.53 -8.13
N ILE A 126 8.47 22.29 -8.18
CA ILE A 126 7.82 21.18 -7.46
C ILE A 126 8.18 19.84 -8.11
N LYS A 127 8.20 19.77 -9.45
CA LYS A 127 8.61 18.55 -10.18
C LYS A 127 10.04 18.12 -9.83
N LYS A 128 10.96 19.05 -9.61
CA LYS A 128 12.37 18.76 -9.27
C LYS A 128 12.56 18.16 -7.87
N ILE A 129 11.69 18.50 -6.92
CA ILE A 129 11.84 18.10 -5.51
C ILE A 129 10.92 16.96 -5.08
N MET A 130 9.92 16.62 -5.90
CA MET A 130 8.98 15.54 -5.63
C MET A 130 9.23 14.36 -6.57
N LYS A 131 9.03 13.16 -6.04
CA LYS A 131 9.05 11.91 -6.81
C LYS A 131 7.63 11.49 -7.17
N PHE A 132 7.40 11.22 -8.44
CA PHE A 132 6.13 10.70 -8.95
C PHE A 132 6.28 9.22 -9.32
N ILE A 133 5.31 8.42 -8.93
CA ILE A 133 5.23 7.00 -9.26
C ILE A 133 3.90 6.78 -9.98
N PHE A 134 3.99 6.47 -11.26
CA PHE A 134 2.83 6.19 -12.10
C PHE A 134 2.49 4.72 -12.07
N VAL A 135 1.19 4.43 -11.88
CA VAL A 135 0.67 3.07 -11.72
C VAL A 135 -0.57 2.85 -12.59
N ASP A 136 -0.76 1.62 -13.03
CA ASP A 136 -1.93 1.17 -13.76
C ASP A 136 -2.82 0.27 -12.91
N THR A 137 -2.27 -0.34 -11.85
CA THR A 137 -2.96 -1.32 -11.02
C THR A 137 -2.79 -1.07 -9.53
N VAL A 138 -3.77 -1.53 -8.74
CA VAL A 138 -3.69 -1.50 -7.27
C VAL A 138 -2.55 -2.37 -6.74
N ASP A 139 -2.21 -3.46 -7.44
CA ASP A 139 -1.04 -4.30 -7.09
C ASP A 139 0.26 -3.46 -7.12
N GLU A 140 0.43 -2.58 -8.11
CA GLU A 140 1.57 -1.65 -8.18
C GLU A 140 1.53 -0.59 -7.09
N VAL A 141 0.34 -0.07 -6.75
CA VAL A 141 0.18 0.84 -5.60
C VAL A 141 0.68 0.17 -4.33
N ILE A 142 0.21 -1.03 -4.03
CA ILE A 142 0.57 -1.79 -2.83
C ILE A 142 2.08 -2.09 -2.79
N LYS A 143 2.67 -2.49 -3.92
CA LYS A 143 4.12 -2.74 -4.04
C LYS A 143 4.95 -1.50 -3.73
N ASN A 144 4.51 -0.33 -4.18
CA ASN A 144 5.23 0.93 -4.00
C ASN A 144 4.97 1.59 -2.65
N SER A 145 3.80 1.36 -2.04
CA SER A 145 3.37 2.04 -0.81
C SER A 145 3.69 1.29 0.47
N LEU A 146 3.70 -0.05 0.48
CA LEU A 146 3.93 -0.82 1.69
C LEU A 146 5.40 -1.24 1.85
N GLU A 147 5.84 -1.29 3.11
CA GLU A 147 7.13 -1.89 3.46
C GLU A 147 7.15 -3.39 3.15
N PRO A 148 8.34 -3.99 2.90
CA PRO A 148 8.46 -5.44 2.74
C PRO A 148 7.91 -6.19 3.96
N SER A 149 7.27 -7.36 3.75
CA SER A 149 6.78 -8.15 4.88
C SER A 149 7.95 -8.72 5.70
N ASP A 150 7.89 -8.60 7.03
CA ASP A 150 8.91 -9.15 7.94
C ASP A 150 8.97 -10.70 7.91
N ARG A 151 7.97 -11.37 7.34
CA ARG A 151 8.00 -12.83 7.11
C ARG A 151 9.22 -13.29 6.32
N LYS A 152 9.73 -12.46 5.38
CA LYS A 152 10.99 -12.75 4.66
C LYS A 152 12.23 -12.63 5.55
N LYS A 153 12.21 -11.77 6.57
CA LYS A 153 13.33 -11.63 7.53
C LYS A 153 13.37 -12.82 8.50
N ALA A 154 12.21 -13.26 9.01
CA ALA A 154 12.11 -14.42 9.88
C ALA A 154 12.53 -15.73 9.20
N GLY A 155 12.14 -15.95 7.95
CA GLY A 155 12.57 -17.13 7.17
C GLY A 155 14.07 -17.16 6.85
N ARG A 156 14.70 -15.99 6.71
CA ARG A 156 16.16 -15.88 6.50
C ARG A 156 16.95 -16.11 7.79
N ALA A 157 16.43 -15.62 8.93
CA ALA A 157 17.04 -15.84 10.26
C ALA A 157 16.95 -17.30 10.72
N VAL A 158 15.86 -18.00 10.38
CA VAL A 158 15.70 -19.43 10.70
C VAL A 158 16.61 -20.31 9.82
N LYS A 159 16.80 -19.97 8.53
CA LYS A 159 17.74 -20.69 7.66
C LYS A 159 19.20 -20.52 8.07
N THR A 160 19.61 -19.33 8.49
CA THR A 160 20.98 -19.09 9.01
C THR A 160 21.23 -19.81 10.32
N LYS A 161 20.25 -19.87 11.25
CA LYS A 161 20.40 -20.64 12.50
C LYS A 161 20.45 -22.16 12.27
N LYS A 162 19.71 -22.71 11.30
CA LYS A 162 19.79 -24.15 10.96
C LYS A 162 21.13 -24.52 10.33
N ASN A 163 21.70 -23.68 9.48
CA ASN A 163 23.01 -23.97 8.89
C ASN A 163 24.14 -23.88 9.92
N ALA A 164 24.13 -22.90 10.81
CA ALA A 164 25.11 -22.78 11.89
C ALA A 164 25.04 -23.92 12.92
N SER A 165 23.85 -24.49 13.17
CA SER A 165 23.70 -25.65 14.07
C SER A 165 24.12 -26.99 13.41
N ASN A 166 24.04 -27.10 12.08
CA ASN A 166 24.52 -28.28 11.36
C ASN A 166 26.06 -28.30 11.22
N GLU A 167 26.69 -27.14 11.01
CA GLU A 167 28.16 -27.05 10.97
C GLU A 167 28.82 -27.37 12.33
N LYS A 168 28.17 -26.98 13.45
CA LYS A 168 28.65 -27.38 14.80
C LYS A 168 28.50 -28.86 15.07
N LYS A 169 27.48 -29.56 14.52
CA LYS A 169 27.30 -31.01 14.70
C LYS A 169 28.28 -31.84 13.87
N THR A 170 28.70 -31.36 12.71
CA THR A 170 29.71 -32.03 11.86
C THR A 170 31.10 -31.92 12.43
N ASN A 171 31.47 -30.78 13.02
CA ASN A 171 32.79 -30.59 13.62
C ASN A 171 33.01 -31.41 14.91
N VAL A 172 31.97 -31.66 15.72
CA VAL A 172 32.06 -32.48 16.94
C VAL A 172 32.23 -33.98 16.61
N LYS A 173 31.67 -34.46 15.46
CA LYS A 173 31.87 -35.85 15.04
C LYS A 173 33.22 -36.15 14.43
N SER A 174 33.95 -35.15 13.91
CA SER A 174 35.28 -35.33 13.34
C SER A 174 36.40 -35.41 14.41
N THR A 175 36.17 -34.78 15.57
CA THR A 175 37.12 -34.83 16.70
C THR A 175 37.02 -36.09 17.57
N ALA A 176 35.88 -36.81 17.53
CA ALA A 176 35.69 -38.06 18.29
C ALA A 176 36.23 -39.32 17.61
N ARG A 177 36.75 -39.22 16.38
CA ARG A 177 37.34 -40.35 15.61
C ARG A 177 38.87 -40.38 15.60
N ARG A 178 39.53 -39.54 16.37
CA ARG A 178 41.02 -39.47 16.50
C ARG A 178 41.47 -39.68 17.94
N ARG A 179 40.82 -40.58 18.67
CA ARG A 179 41.36 -41.13 19.93
C ARG A 179 41.19 -42.65 19.93
#